data_82e51fd3a8a2f2171452521dfef52c5c
#
_entry.id   82e51fd3a8a2f2171452521dfef52c5c
#
_cell.length_a   1.000
_cell.length_b   1.000
_cell.length_c   1.000
_cell.angle_alpha   90.00
_cell.angle_beta   90.00
_cell.angle_gamma   90.00
#
_symmetry.space_group_name_H-M   'P 1'
#
loop_
_entity.id
_entity.type
_entity.pdbx_description
1 polymer ?
#
loop_
_entity_poly.entity_id
_entity_poly.type
_entity_poly.pdbx_seq_one_letter_code
_entity_poly.pdbx_strand_id
1 'polypeptide(L)'
;MAAIAIAVVFAAPADAATRILAVGDFGVGGSTERATGAAIEAWEADHPARLLLTLGDNDYTESPPTFRSNWHDAFGWLEAARVWPRGTLGNHDVRVDGGRYEFKALRMPSSHYQRSRPNFDLFVLNSNSVGDRQTRWLKRHLAASTATWKIVSFHHPAYTCGGYFSNPAVVSRWVPLFERYGVDLVLSGHDHNYQRFAPRHGVTYVVHGGGGQELYALRKCPDGYPRRAFARRGHGFLDIVVRPGAIRLRAVTLSGHVVDRKVINP
;
A
#
# COMPACT_ATOMS: atom_id res chain seq x y z
N MET A 1 -40.44 -12.97 -31.85
CA MET A 1 -40.22 -11.73 -31.05
C MET A 1 -39.05 -11.97 -30.15
N ALA A 2 -37.92 -11.31 -30.40
CA ALA A 2 -36.69 -11.44 -29.57
C ALA A 2 -36.75 -10.37 -28.49
N ALA A 3 -36.68 -10.75 -27.22
CA ALA A 3 -36.63 -9.84 -26.09
C ALA A 3 -35.17 -9.32 -25.94
N ILE A 4 -34.98 -8.03 -26.13
CA ILE A 4 -33.69 -7.35 -25.86
C ILE A 4 -33.65 -7.10 -24.36
N ALA A 5 -32.77 -7.81 -23.64
CA ALA A 5 -32.47 -7.53 -22.25
C ALA A 5 -31.55 -6.30 -22.19
N ILE A 6 -32.08 -5.18 -21.74
CA ILE A 6 -31.27 -3.97 -21.45
C ILE A 6 -30.60 -4.20 -20.10
N ALA A 7 -29.30 -4.44 -20.10
CA ALA A 7 -28.47 -4.45 -18.89
C ALA A 7 -28.33 -3.00 -18.39
N VAL A 8 -29.03 -2.64 -17.33
CA VAL A 8 -28.86 -1.36 -16.63
C VAL A 8 -27.57 -1.46 -15.83
N VAL A 9 -26.50 -0.89 -16.36
CA VAL A 9 -25.24 -0.69 -15.62
C VAL A 9 -25.48 0.47 -14.65
N PHE A 10 -25.73 0.17 -13.40
CA PHE A 10 -25.69 1.19 -12.35
C PHE A 10 -24.24 1.68 -12.18
N ALA A 11 -23.93 2.84 -12.74
CA ALA A 11 -22.71 3.55 -12.40
C ALA A 11 -22.78 3.88 -10.89
N ALA A 12 -21.77 3.43 -10.12
CA ALA A 12 -21.68 3.82 -8.72
C ALA A 12 -21.62 5.37 -8.67
N PRO A 13 -22.31 6.01 -7.70
CA PRO A 13 -22.31 7.46 -7.62
C PRO A 13 -20.86 7.97 -7.50
N ALA A 14 -20.52 9.00 -8.27
CA ALA A 14 -19.19 9.62 -8.32
C ALA A 14 -18.70 10.11 -6.94
N ASP A 15 -19.58 10.24 -5.97
CA ASP A 15 -19.33 10.65 -4.59
C ASP A 15 -18.97 9.50 -3.62
N ALA A 16 -18.96 8.25 -4.05
CA ALA A 16 -18.72 7.13 -3.16
C ALA A 16 -17.27 7.12 -2.66
N ALA A 17 -17.12 7.26 -1.35
CA ALA A 17 -15.84 7.07 -0.67
C ALA A 17 -15.30 5.66 -0.90
N THR A 18 -14.01 5.53 -1.21
CA THR A 18 -13.34 4.21 -1.19
C THR A 18 -12.41 4.14 -0.01
N ARG A 19 -12.61 3.16 0.87
CA ARG A 19 -11.69 2.87 1.97
C ARG A 19 -10.71 1.80 1.55
N ILE A 20 -9.44 2.04 1.87
CA ILE A 20 -8.29 1.16 1.68
C ILE A 20 -7.66 0.95 3.05
N LEU A 21 -7.52 -0.31 3.47
CA LEU A 21 -6.64 -0.69 4.58
C LEU A 21 -5.29 -1.04 3.99
N ALA A 22 -4.18 -0.63 4.63
CA ALA A 22 -2.87 -0.95 4.09
C ALA A 22 -1.91 -1.41 5.20
N VAL A 23 -1.08 -2.43 4.89
CA VAL A 23 -0.14 -3.04 5.82
C VAL A 23 1.07 -3.59 5.07
N GLY A 24 2.27 -3.41 5.61
CA GLY A 24 3.50 -4.00 5.07
C GLY A 24 4.25 -4.80 6.12
N ASP A 25 5.12 -5.71 5.67
CA ASP A 25 6.08 -6.43 6.51
C ASP A 25 5.38 -7.26 7.60
N PHE A 26 4.29 -7.93 7.23
CA PHE A 26 3.46 -8.73 8.15
C PHE A 26 3.68 -10.23 8.03
N GLY A 27 4.24 -10.75 6.93
CA GLY A 27 4.29 -12.16 6.54
C GLY A 27 5.22 -13.05 7.35
N VAL A 28 5.30 -12.83 8.66
CA VAL A 28 6.17 -13.57 9.57
C VAL A 28 5.61 -14.92 10.00
N GLY A 29 4.33 -15.18 9.70
CA GLY A 29 3.61 -16.34 10.16
C GLY A 29 3.23 -16.30 11.64
N GLY A 30 2.58 -17.37 12.08
CA GLY A 30 2.30 -17.61 13.49
C GLY A 30 1.35 -16.58 14.12
N SER A 31 1.56 -16.32 15.41
CA SER A 31 0.65 -15.48 16.22
C SER A 31 0.68 -14.01 15.85
N THR A 32 1.83 -13.49 15.42
CA THR A 32 1.98 -12.06 15.11
C THR A 32 1.24 -11.68 13.85
N GLU A 33 1.37 -12.46 12.78
CA GLU A 33 0.62 -12.23 11.53
C GLU A 33 -0.89 -12.36 11.76
N ARG A 34 -1.34 -13.39 12.51
CA ARG A 34 -2.75 -13.54 12.89
C ARG A 34 -3.27 -12.36 13.72
N ALA A 35 -2.46 -11.85 14.67
CA ALA A 35 -2.85 -10.67 15.45
C ALA A 35 -3.03 -9.43 14.59
N THR A 36 -2.20 -9.25 13.56
CA THR A 36 -2.34 -8.17 12.59
C THR A 36 -3.60 -8.35 11.75
N GLY A 37 -3.84 -9.56 11.23
CA GLY A 37 -5.06 -9.86 10.49
C GLY A 37 -6.33 -9.61 11.31
N ALA A 38 -6.37 -10.11 12.55
CA ALA A 38 -7.49 -9.90 13.47
C ALA A 38 -7.73 -8.43 13.84
N ALA A 39 -6.67 -7.64 14.01
CA ALA A 39 -6.80 -6.21 14.28
C ALA A 39 -7.39 -5.45 13.08
N ILE A 40 -7.00 -5.82 11.85
CA ILE A 40 -7.53 -5.24 10.61
C ILE A 40 -8.99 -5.67 10.42
N GLU A 41 -9.35 -6.93 10.69
CA GLU A 41 -10.72 -7.44 10.65
C GLU A 41 -11.63 -6.70 11.63
N ALA A 42 -11.19 -6.58 12.90
CA ALA A 42 -11.95 -5.84 13.93
C ALA A 42 -12.17 -4.37 13.55
N TRP A 43 -11.15 -3.73 12.94
CA TRP A 43 -11.30 -2.36 12.45
C TRP A 43 -12.26 -2.27 11.27
N GLU A 44 -12.20 -3.22 10.35
CA GLU A 44 -13.06 -3.29 9.16
C GLU A 44 -14.53 -3.43 9.53
N ALA A 45 -14.86 -4.19 10.58
CA ALA A 45 -16.23 -4.40 11.04
C ALA A 45 -16.96 -3.06 11.35
N ASP A 46 -16.24 -2.10 11.96
CA ASP A 46 -16.77 -0.75 12.25
C ASP A 46 -16.52 0.25 11.11
N HIS A 47 -15.60 -0.08 10.22
CA HIS A 47 -15.10 0.81 9.15
C HIS A 47 -15.01 0.06 7.82
N PRO A 48 -16.15 -0.30 7.18
CA PRO A 48 -16.17 -1.14 5.99
C PRO A 48 -15.23 -0.66 4.88
N ALA A 49 -14.35 -1.56 4.42
CA ALA A 49 -13.34 -1.30 3.42
C ALA A 49 -13.67 -1.99 2.07
N ARG A 50 -12.99 -1.57 1.01
CA ARG A 50 -13.08 -2.20 -0.31
C ARG A 50 -11.79 -2.87 -0.72
N LEU A 51 -10.67 -2.41 -0.18
CA LEU A 51 -9.35 -2.89 -0.56
C LEU A 51 -8.49 -3.13 0.68
N LEU A 52 -7.72 -4.21 0.67
CA LEU A 52 -6.53 -4.39 1.49
C LEU A 52 -5.31 -4.25 0.57
N LEU A 53 -4.51 -3.21 0.76
CA LEU A 53 -3.26 -3.00 0.01
C LEU A 53 -2.10 -3.51 0.84
N THR A 54 -1.34 -4.48 0.34
CA THR A 54 -0.10 -4.86 1.00
C THR A 54 1.06 -4.00 0.51
N LEU A 55 2.01 -3.71 1.39
CA LEU A 55 3.16 -2.85 1.09
C LEU A 55 4.46 -3.64 0.93
N GLY A 56 4.34 -4.94 0.67
CA GLY A 56 5.45 -5.87 0.46
C GLY A 56 5.88 -6.59 1.73
N ASP A 57 6.78 -7.56 1.54
CA ASP A 57 7.20 -8.55 2.53
C ASP A 57 5.97 -9.24 3.15
N ASN A 58 5.21 -9.86 2.24
CA ASN A 58 4.00 -10.61 2.53
C ASN A 58 4.31 -12.00 3.04
N ASP A 59 5.54 -12.49 2.81
CA ASP A 59 6.05 -13.78 3.23
C ASP A 59 7.54 -13.73 3.57
N TYR A 60 7.89 -14.07 4.80
CA TYR A 60 9.28 -14.27 5.24
C TYR A 60 9.68 -15.74 5.30
N THR A 61 8.73 -16.66 5.05
CA THR A 61 8.97 -18.11 5.18
C THR A 61 9.67 -18.71 3.96
N GLU A 62 9.64 -18.01 2.83
CA GLU A 62 10.15 -18.45 1.53
C GLU A 62 9.55 -19.82 1.12
N SER A 63 8.32 -20.10 1.58
CA SER A 63 7.63 -21.36 1.38
C SER A 63 6.21 -21.12 0.86
N PRO A 64 5.93 -21.34 -0.44
CA PRO A 64 4.60 -21.12 -1.00
C PRO A 64 3.45 -21.87 -0.31
N PRO A 65 3.63 -23.12 0.19
CA PRO A 65 2.59 -23.76 1.00
C PRO A 65 2.36 -23.05 2.33
N THR A 66 3.43 -22.64 3.04
CA THR A 66 3.38 -21.95 4.32
C THR A 66 2.74 -20.58 4.16
N PHE A 67 3.13 -19.82 3.14
CA PHE A 67 2.48 -18.54 2.79
C PHE A 67 0.97 -18.70 2.64
N ARG A 68 0.50 -19.68 1.87
CA ARG A 68 -0.95 -19.87 1.66
C ARG A 68 -1.69 -20.18 2.96
N SER A 69 -1.09 -21.00 3.85
CA SER A 69 -1.67 -21.29 5.15
C SER A 69 -1.73 -20.05 6.03
N ASN A 70 -0.60 -19.34 6.19
CA ASN A 70 -0.51 -18.12 7.01
C ASN A 70 -1.45 -17.02 6.51
N TRP A 71 -1.48 -16.78 5.19
CA TRP A 71 -2.39 -15.83 4.57
C TRP A 71 -3.85 -16.19 4.83
N HIS A 72 -4.23 -17.46 4.69
CA HIS A 72 -5.59 -17.92 4.98
C HIS A 72 -5.94 -17.71 6.46
N ASP A 73 -5.04 -18.06 7.37
CA ASP A 73 -5.27 -17.92 8.80
C ASP A 73 -5.41 -16.47 9.28
N ALA A 74 -4.65 -15.55 8.66
CA ALA A 74 -4.68 -14.13 9.02
C ALA A 74 -5.72 -13.31 8.25
N PHE A 75 -5.95 -13.64 6.96
CA PHE A 75 -6.72 -12.80 6.04
C PHE A 75 -7.83 -13.54 5.29
N GLY A 76 -8.16 -14.78 5.68
CA GLY A 76 -9.25 -15.56 5.06
C GLY A 76 -10.63 -14.89 5.14
N TRP A 77 -10.84 -14.05 6.14
CA TRP A 77 -12.06 -13.27 6.36
C TRP A 77 -12.36 -12.24 5.24
N LEU A 78 -11.34 -11.81 4.48
CA LEU A 78 -11.45 -10.80 3.42
C LEU A 78 -12.53 -11.14 2.39
N GLU A 79 -12.69 -12.41 2.04
CA GLU A 79 -13.66 -12.84 1.05
C GLU A 79 -15.10 -12.62 1.54
N ALA A 80 -15.39 -13.00 2.78
CA ALA A 80 -16.70 -12.80 3.41
C ALA A 80 -17.05 -11.31 3.55
N ALA A 81 -16.07 -10.49 3.93
CA ALA A 81 -16.20 -9.04 4.04
C ALA A 81 -16.23 -8.32 2.67
N ARG A 82 -15.98 -9.02 1.55
CA ARG A 82 -15.84 -8.45 0.21
C ARG A 82 -14.76 -7.37 0.12
N VAL A 83 -13.68 -7.55 0.87
CA VAL A 83 -12.46 -6.73 0.81
C VAL A 83 -11.47 -7.39 -0.15
N TRP A 84 -11.04 -6.65 -1.16
CA TRP A 84 -10.20 -7.22 -2.23
C TRP A 84 -8.72 -6.91 -2.01
N PRO A 85 -7.86 -7.92 -1.80
CA PRO A 85 -6.43 -7.69 -1.68
C PRO A 85 -5.83 -7.13 -2.98
N ARG A 86 -4.77 -6.32 -2.81
CA ARG A 86 -3.89 -5.80 -3.86
C ARG A 86 -2.47 -5.86 -3.34
N GLY A 87 -1.67 -6.72 -3.95
CA GLY A 87 -0.32 -7.00 -3.50
C GLY A 87 0.71 -6.04 -4.05
N THR A 88 1.66 -5.69 -3.20
CA THR A 88 2.97 -5.14 -3.56
C THR A 88 4.03 -6.17 -3.19
N LEU A 89 5.05 -6.37 -4.02
CA LEU A 89 6.15 -7.29 -3.72
C LEU A 89 7.26 -6.58 -2.94
N GLY A 90 7.69 -7.19 -1.83
CA GLY A 90 8.88 -6.83 -1.09
C GLY A 90 10.11 -7.68 -1.47
N ASN A 91 11.20 -7.48 -0.78
CA ASN A 91 12.46 -8.19 -1.08
C ASN A 91 12.47 -9.66 -0.59
N HIS A 92 11.66 -9.99 0.42
CA HIS A 92 11.49 -11.38 0.82
C HIS A 92 10.62 -12.13 -0.18
N ASP A 93 9.54 -11.54 -0.66
CA ASP A 93 8.59 -12.14 -1.59
C ASP A 93 9.24 -12.64 -2.89
N VAL A 94 10.22 -11.88 -3.41
CA VAL A 94 10.84 -12.22 -4.71
C VAL A 94 11.92 -13.29 -4.66
N ARG A 95 12.28 -13.79 -3.49
CA ARG A 95 13.32 -14.82 -3.32
C ARG A 95 12.92 -16.16 -3.90
N VAL A 96 11.63 -16.45 -3.92
CA VAL A 96 11.06 -17.66 -4.51
C VAL A 96 10.21 -17.29 -5.71
N ASP A 97 10.51 -17.83 -6.88
CA ASP A 97 9.77 -17.67 -8.15
C ASP A 97 9.46 -16.20 -8.51
N GLY A 98 10.27 -15.25 -8.03
CA GLY A 98 10.04 -13.82 -8.25
C GLY A 98 8.72 -13.32 -7.65
N GLY A 99 8.20 -13.98 -6.62
CA GLY A 99 6.96 -13.65 -5.91
C GLY A 99 5.68 -14.08 -6.63
N ARG A 100 5.75 -14.88 -7.71
CA ARG A 100 4.56 -15.25 -8.50
C ARG A 100 3.58 -16.11 -7.73
N TYR A 101 4.05 -16.88 -6.75
CA TYR A 101 3.20 -17.73 -5.92
C TYR A 101 2.18 -16.94 -5.10
N GLU A 102 2.41 -15.65 -4.84
CA GLU A 102 1.51 -14.75 -4.14
C GLU A 102 0.42 -14.13 -5.04
N PHE A 103 0.64 -14.09 -6.36
CA PHE A 103 -0.20 -13.33 -7.30
C PHE A 103 -1.68 -13.68 -7.21
N LYS A 104 -2.02 -14.97 -7.00
CA LYS A 104 -3.41 -15.40 -6.89
C LYS A 104 -4.05 -14.88 -5.59
N ALA A 105 -3.39 -15.06 -4.46
CA ALA A 105 -3.90 -14.65 -3.15
C ALA A 105 -4.04 -13.13 -3.07
N LEU A 106 -3.03 -12.40 -3.53
CA LEU A 106 -2.97 -10.93 -3.50
C LEU A 106 -3.64 -10.25 -4.71
N ARG A 107 -4.28 -11.03 -5.60
CA ARG A 107 -4.95 -10.56 -6.82
C ARG A 107 -4.09 -9.62 -7.67
N MET A 108 -2.82 -10.00 -7.84
CA MET A 108 -1.84 -9.29 -8.65
C MET A 108 -1.89 -9.79 -10.09
N PRO A 109 -2.09 -8.95 -11.11
CA PRO A 109 -2.03 -9.38 -12.52
C PRO A 109 -0.58 -9.50 -13.02
N SER A 110 0.35 -8.84 -12.35
CA SER A 110 1.79 -8.83 -12.65
C SER A 110 2.54 -8.20 -11.46
N SER A 111 3.88 -8.19 -11.51
CA SER A 111 4.72 -7.59 -10.47
C SER A 111 4.59 -6.06 -10.34
N HIS A 112 4.04 -5.39 -11.35
CA HIS A 112 3.68 -3.97 -11.32
C HIS A 112 2.43 -3.76 -12.18
N TYR A 113 1.50 -2.93 -11.73
CA TYR A 113 0.22 -2.75 -12.39
C TYR A 113 -0.49 -1.47 -11.96
N GLN A 114 -1.53 -1.09 -12.71
CA GLN A 114 -2.47 -0.03 -12.36
C GLN A 114 -3.86 -0.62 -12.07
N ARG A 115 -4.56 -0.01 -11.13
CA ARG A 115 -5.98 -0.22 -10.86
C ARG A 115 -6.69 1.11 -10.76
N SER A 116 -7.63 1.35 -11.66
CA SER A 116 -8.47 2.53 -11.65
C SER A 116 -9.72 2.32 -10.80
N ARG A 117 -10.12 3.37 -10.12
CA ARG A 117 -11.35 3.51 -9.35
C ARG A 117 -11.98 4.88 -9.68
N PRO A 118 -13.25 5.12 -9.36
CA PRO A 118 -13.91 6.38 -9.72
C PRO A 118 -13.15 7.63 -9.31
N ASN A 119 -12.49 7.61 -8.15
CA ASN A 119 -11.83 8.79 -7.58
C ASN A 119 -10.30 8.73 -7.63
N PHE A 120 -9.69 7.58 -7.95
CA PHE A 120 -8.24 7.46 -7.95
C PHE A 120 -7.71 6.37 -8.87
N ASP A 121 -6.47 6.54 -9.28
CA ASP A 121 -5.65 5.50 -9.86
C ASP A 121 -4.63 5.03 -8.82
N LEU A 122 -4.57 3.71 -8.61
CA LEU A 122 -3.55 3.04 -7.81
C LEU A 122 -2.50 2.44 -8.75
N PHE A 123 -1.24 2.88 -8.59
CA PHE A 123 -0.07 2.35 -9.28
C PHE A 123 0.74 1.52 -8.30
N VAL A 124 0.79 0.22 -8.52
CA VAL A 124 1.63 -0.70 -7.73
C VAL A 124 2.90 -0.97 -8.51
N LEU A 125 4.05 -0.78 -7.87
CA LEU A 125 5.36 -0.92 -8.50
C LEU A 125 6.19 -1.99 -7.78
N ASN A 126 7.10 -2.61 -8.51
CA ASN A 126 8.09 -3.54 -7.96
C ASN A 126 9.43 -2.83 -7.75
N SER A 127 9.70 -2.39 -6.54
CA SER A 127 10.96 -1.70 -6.19
C SER A 127 12.17 -2.63 -6.04
N ASN A 128 12.00 -3.94 -6.20
CA ASN A 128 13.12 -4.88 -6.34
C ASN A 128 13.80 -4.74 -7.72
N SER A 129 13.14 -4.09 -8.69
CA SER A 129 13.64 -3.89 -10.04
C SER A 129 13.28 -2.51 -10.57
N VAL A 130 14.00 -1.49 -10.12
CA VAL A 130 13.84 -0.09 -10.57
C VAL A 130 14.59 0.11 -11.89
N GLY A 131 14.12 -0.54 -12.97
CA GLY A 131 14.75 -0.50 -14.29
C GLY A 131 13.99 0.37 -15.29
N ASP A 132 14.60 0.57 -16.48
CA ASP A 132 14.06 1.45 -17.52
C ASP A 132 12.68 1.01 -18.04
N ARG A 133 12.45 -0.30 -18.14
CA ARG A 133 11.17 -0.85 -18.62
C ARG A 133 10.02 -0.42 -17.72
N GLN A 134 10.15 -0.62 -16.42
CA GLN A 134 9.11 -0.25 -15.45
C GLN A 134 9.00 1.28 -15.31
N THR A 135 10.13 2.00 -15.34
CA THR A 135 10.12 3.48 -15.30
C THR A 135 9.40 4.08 -16.51
N ARG A 136 9.62 3.53 -17.74
CA ARG A 136 8.87 3.97 -18.93
C ARG A 136 7.39 3.62 -18.84
N TRP A 137 7.05 2.45 -18.30
CA TRP A 137 5.67 2.05 -18.04
C TRP A 137 5.00 3.05 -17.08
N LEU A 138 5.63 3.32 -15.93
CA LEU A 138 5.14 4.26 -14.94
C LEU A 138 4.90 5.65 -15.53
N LYS A 139 5.88 6.19 -16.25
CA LYS A 139 5.77 7.50 -16.92
C LYS A 139 4.55 7.56 -17.84
N ARG A 140 4.34 6.53 -18.69
CA ARG A 140 3.19 6.51 -19.62
C ARG A 140 1.85 6.46 -18.87
N HIS A 141 1.76 5.63 -17.83
CA HIS A 141 0.50 5.44 -17.09
C HIS A 141 0.17 6.65 -16.22
N LEU A 142 1.16 7.27 -15.58
CA LEU A 142 0.95 8.53 -14.85
C LEU A 142 0.53 9.66 -15.79
N ALA A 143 1.16 9.77 -16.97
CA ALA A 143 0.82 10.81 -17.96
C ALA A 143 -0.59 10.63 -18.56
N ALA A 144 -1.06 9.38 -18.68
CA ALA A 144 -2.39 9.05 -19.18
C ALA A 144 -3.50 9.12 -18.12
N SER A 145 -3.14 9.17 -16.85
CA SER A 145 -4.11 9.18 -15.74
C SER A 145 -4.82 10.53 -15.65
N THR A 146 -6.15 10.48 -15.73
CA THR A 146 -7.06 11.62 -15.49
C THR A 146 -7.77 11.54 -14.14
N ALA A 147 -7.39 10.59 -13.30
CA ALA A 147 -7.99 10.42 -11.99
C ALA A 147 -7.73 11.64 -11.09
N THR A 148 -8.70 11.99 -10.25
CA THR A 148 -8.56 13.06 -9.26
C THR A 148 -7.36 12.83 -8.36
N TRP A 149 -7.14 11.58 -7.92
CA TRP A 149 -6.05 11.21 -7.05
C TRP A 149 -5.17 10.13 -7.69
N LYS A 150 -3.85 10.26 -7.51
CA LYS A 150 -2.87 9.27 -7.90
C LYS A 150 -2.16 8.75 -6.67
N ILE A 151 -2.36 7.46 -6.39
CA ILE A 151 -1.75 6.77 -5.26
C ILE A 151 -0.73 5.77 -5.80
N VAL A 152 0.47 5.80 -5.28
CA VAL A 152 1.54 4.87 -5.68
C VAL A 152 1.93 3.99 -4.49
N SER A 153 2.12 2.69 -4.71
CA SER A 153 2.62 1.74 -3.73
C SER A 153 3.83 0.98 -4.25
N PHE A 154 4.86 0.85 -3.43
CA PHE A 154 6.03 0.00 -3.63
C PHE A 154 6.73 -0.25 -2.29
N HIS A 155 7.57 -1.29 -2.21
CA HIS A 155 8.10 -1.73 -0.92
C HIS A 155 9.25 -0.85 -0.39
N HIS A 156 10.37 -0.73 -1.12
CA HIS A 156 11.56 0.01 -0.64
C HIS A 156 11.34 1.52 -0.70
N PRO A 157 11.28 2.24 0.42
CA PRO A 157 10.85 3.63 0.47
C PRO A 157 11.78 4.60 -0.27
N ALA A 158 11.17 5.64 -0.87
CA ALA A 158 11.90 6.79 -1.40
C ALA A 158 12.59 7.60 -0.29
N TYR A 159 11.92 7.73 0.84
CA TYR A 159 12.42 8.41 2.03
C TYR A 159 12.11 7.58 3.27
N THR A 160 13.13 7.31 4.06
CA THR A 160 13.02 6.67 5.38
C THR A 160 14.13 7.12 6.30
N CYS A 161 13.87 7.13 7.60
CA CYS A 161 14.81 7.53 8.64
C CYS A 161 14.71 6.52 9.81
N GLY A 162 14.93 5.25 9.52
CA GLY A 162 14.81 4.14 10.46
C GLY A 162 15.95 3.14 10.33
N GLY A 163 15.63 1.86 10.29
CA GLY A 163 16.61 0.76 10.18
C GLY A 163 17.34 0.71 8.85
N TYR A 164 16.65 1.07 7.78
CA TYR A 164 17.17 1.05 6.42
C TYR A 164 17.45 2.46 5.87
N PHE A 165 18.10 2.49 4.71
CA PHE A 165 18.30 3.70 3.92
C PHE A 165 17.21 3.81 2.83
N SER A 166 16.94 5.03 2.40
CA SER A 166 16.10 5.31 1.23
C SER A 166 16.68 4.64 -0.02
N ASN A 167 15.80 4.15 -0.89
CA ASN A 167 16.24 3.51 -2.13
C ASN A 167 16.68 4.57 -3.16
N PRO A 168 17.99 4.67 -3.49
CA PRO A 168 18.49 5.74 -4.36
C PRO A 168 17.98 5.63 -5.79
N ALA A 169 17.69 4.43 -6.29
CA ALA A 169 17.12 4.24 -7.62
C ALA A 169 15.67 4.73 -7.69
N VAL A 170 14.88 4.52 -6.63
CA VAL A 170 13.52 5.08 -6.52
C VAL A 170 13.59 6.60 -6.48
N VAL A 171 14.48 7.16 -5.64
CA VAL A 171 14.65 8.63 -5.52
C VAL A 171 15.03 9.25 -6.85
N SER A 172 16.01 8.69 -7.56
CA SER A 172 16.52 9.29 -8.80
C SER A 172 15.59 9.08 -10.01
N ARG A 173 14.85 7.95 -10.08
CA ARG A 173 14.10 7.57 -11.28
C ARG A 173 12.59 7.80 -11.17
N TRP A 174 12.00 7.60 -9.98
CA TRP A 174 10.55 7.64 -9.82
C TRP A 174 10.04 8.91 -9.14
N VAL A 175 10.77 9.43 -8.13
CA VAL A 175 10.36 10.67 -7.45
C VAL A 175 10.14 11.83 -8.42
N PRO A 176 11.03 12.11 -9.42
CA PRO A 176 10.77 13.16 -10.40
C PRO A 176 9.50 12.93 -11.24
N LEU A 177 9.11 11.68 -11.46
CA LEU A 177 7.86 11.36 -12.14
C LEU A 177 6.65 11.61 -11.24
N PHE A 178 6.75 11.26 -9.96
CA PHE A 178 5.69 11.53 -8.99
C PHE A 178 5.39 13.03 -8.89
N GLU A 179 6.43 13.83 -8.72
CA GLU A 179 6.33 15.28 -8.64
C GLU A 179 5.76 15.89 -9.95
N ARG A 180 6.27 15.45 -11.11
CA ARG A 180 5.87 15.95 -12.42
C ARG A 180 4.41 15.65 -12.76
N TYR A 181 3.91 14.47 -12.42
CA TYR A 181 2.58 13.99 -12.81
C TYR A 181 1.55 14.09 -11.69
N GLY A 182 1.87 14.79 -10.61
CA GLY A 182 0.95 15.07 -9.52
C GLY A 182 0.50 13.79 -8.81
N VAL A 183 1.45 12.99 -8.32
CA VAL A 183 1.13 11.90 -7.38
C VAL A 183 0.85 12.52 -6.02
N ASP A 184 -0.23 12.12 -5.38
CA ASP A 184 -0.69 12.70 -4.11
C ASP A 184 -0.16 11.95 -2.90
N LEU A 185 -0.11 10.61 -3.01
CA LEU A 185 0.25 9.73 -1.90
C LEU A 185 1.14 8.58 -2.38
N VAL A 186 2.28 8.42 -1.70
CA VAL A 186 3.21 7.30 -1.88
C VAL A 186 3.22 6.47 -0.60
N LEU A 187 2.99 5.17 -0.73
CA LEU A 187 2.95 4.19 0.36
C LEU A 187 4.08 3.18 0.19
N SER A 188 4.82 2.92 1.25
CA SER A 188 5.93 1.95 1.25
C SER A 188 5.97 1.15 2.55
N GLY A 189 6.61 -0.02 2.53
CA GLY A 189 6.94 -0.85 3.68
C GLY A 189 8.43 -0.82 4.01
N HIS A 190 9.04 -2.00 4.19
CA HIS A 190 10.46 -2.27 4.33
C HIS A 190 11.11 -1.79 5.63
N ASP A 191 10.86 -0.58 6.06
CA ASP A 191 11.37 -0.08 7.34
C ASP A 191 10.31 -0.33 8.41
N HIS A 192 10.60 -1.26 9.32
CA HIS A 192 9.63 -1.82 10.27
C HIS A 192 9.26 -0.82 11.38
N ASN A 193 8.59 0.22 10.96
CA ASN A 193 8.06 1.30 11.79
C ASN A 193 7.01 2.08 11.00
N TYR A 194 6.47 3.14 11.59
CA TYR A 194 5.63 4.10 10.88
C TYR A 194 6.34 5.45 10.76
N GLN A 195 6.37 6.00 9.54
CA GLN A 195 6.87 7.35 9.29
C GLN A 195 5.96 8.06 8.27
N ARG A 196 5.59 9.29 8.55
CA ARG A 196 4.95 10.18 7.58
C ARG A 196 5.76 11.45 7.42
N PHE A 197 6.05 11.78 6.18
CA PHE A 197 6.79 12.99 5.82
C PHE A 197 5.83 14.13 5.45
N ALA A 198 6.27 15.36 5.69
CA ALA A 198 5.62 16.55 5.14
C ALA A 198 5.61 16.47 3.61
N PRO A 199 4.57 16.99 2.95
CA PRO A 199 4.52 16.97 1.49
C PRO A 199 5.78 17.60 0.88
N ARG A 200 6.32 16.93 -0.14
CA ARG A 200 7.40 17.43 -0.97
C ARG A 200 6.88 17.59 -2.39
N HIS A 201 6.87 18.81 -2.91
CA HIS A 201 6.31 19.14 -4.24
C HIS A 201 4.91 18.54 -4.47
N GLY A 202 4.05 18.64 -3.43
CA GLY A 202 2.68 18.09 -3.44
C GLY A 202 2.56 16.62 -3.04
N VAL A 203 3.62 15.83 -3.08
CA VAL A 203 3.60 14.39 -2.80
C VAL A 203 3.76 14.11 -1.31
N THR A 204 2.81 13.39 -0.72
CA THR A 204 2.89 12.86 0.66
C THR A 204 3.51 11.47 0.66
N TYR A 205 4.62 11.28 1.39
CA TYR A 205 5.30 9.98 1.53
C TYR A 205 5.00 9.36 2.89
N VAL A 206 4.63 8.08 2.89
CA VAL A 206 4.34 7.31 4.10
C VAL A 206 5.06 5.96 4.03
N VAL A 207 5.74 5.62 5.10
CA VAL A 207 6.32 4.29 5.33
C VAL A 207 5.51 3.60 6.41
N HIS A 208 5.09 2.37 6.18
CA HIS A 208 4.42 1.52 7.15
C HIS A 208 4.85 0.07 6.98
N GLY A 209 5.99 -0.27 7.59
CA GLY A 209 6.51 -1.66 7.69
C GLY A 209 6.27 -2.28 9.06
N GLY A 210 5.34 -1.73 9.85
CA GLY A 210 5.03 -2.21 11.19
C GLY A 210 3.94 -3.29 11.23
N GLY A 211 3.80 -4.11 10.19
CA GLY A 211 2.73 -5.10 10.09
C GLY A 211 2.91 -6.36 10.95
N GLY A 212 4.14 -6.68 11.38
CA GLY A 212 4.33 -7.91 12.15
C GLY A 212 5.79 -8.25 12.45
N GLN A 213 6.72 -7.85 11.59
CA GLN A 213 8.14 -8.13 11.74
C GLN A 213 8.77 -7.31 12.89
N GLU A 214 9.94 -7.73 13.39
CA GLU A 214 10.68 -7.02 14.42
C GLU A 214 10.86 -5.53 14.07
N LEU A 215 10.54 -4.66 15.04
CA LEU A 215 10.50 -3.22 14.82
C LEU A 215 11.89 -2.58 14.85
N TYR A 216 12.18 -1.73 13.88
CA TYR A 216 13.43 -0.97 13.81
C TYR A 216 13.35 0.37 14.54
N ALA A 217 14.51 0.79 15.06
CA ALA A 217 14.65 2.11 15.69
C ALA A 217 14.50 3.25 14.67
N LEU A 218 13.93 4.35 15.11
CA LEU A 218 13.89 5.59 14.34
C LEU A 218 15.21 6.34 14.53
N ARG A 219 15.73 6.94 13.43
CA ARG A 219 16.98 7.71 13.39
C ARG A 219 16.71 9.15 12.98
N LYS A 220 17.70 10.01 13.12
CA LYS A 220 17.69 11.36 12.53
C LYS A 220 17.63 11.23 11.00
N CYS A 221 16.79 12.03 10.37
CA CYS A 221 16.73 12.07 8.91
C CYS A 221 17.97 12.74 8.33
N PRO A 222 18.50 12.25 7.20
CA PRO A 222 19.55 12.93 6.45
C PRO A 222 19.10 14.32 5.98
N ASP A 223 20.07 15.21 5.76
CA ASP A 223 19.80 16.51 5.17
C ASP A 223 19.26 16.36 3.72
N GLY A 224 18.40 17.27 3.30
CA GLY A 224 17.77 17.23 1.99
C GLY A 224 16.53 16.32 1.88
N TYR A 225 16.22 15.53 2.92
CA TYR A 225 14.97 14.77 2.98
C TYR A 225 13.78 15.69 3.30
N PRO A 226 12.54 15.32 2.87
CA PRO A 226 11.37 16.00 3.37
C PRO A 226 11.31 15.85 4.90
N ARG A 227 10.83 16.88 5.59
CA ARG A 227 10.71 16.86 7.06
C ARG A 227 9.80 15.71 7.50
N ARG A 228 10.29 14.84 8.36
CA ARG A 228 9.46 13.81 8.98
C ARG A 228 8.45 14.49 9.91
N ALA A 229 7.17 14.43 9.54
CA ALA A 229 6.08 15.10 10.23
C ALA A 229 5.56 14.29 11.43
N PHE A 230 5.61 12.96 11.33
CA PHE A 230 5.27 12.04 12.40
C PHE A 230 6.04 10.73 12.24
N ALA A 231 6.35 10.06 13.34
CA ALA A 231 6.91 8.72 13.33
C ALA A 231 6.59 7.96 14.63
N ARG A 232 6.48 6.64 14.50
CA ARG A 232 6.26 5.74 15.63
C ARG A 232 6.95 4.39 15.39
N ARG A 233 7.64 3.88 16.41
CA ARG A 233 8.06 2.48 16.50
C ARG A 233 6.91 1.71 17.14
N GLY A 234 6.20 0.91 16.34
CA GLY A 234 5.04 0.14 16.83
C GLY A 234 4.32 -0.56 15.69
N HIS A 235 3.67 -1.67 16.01
CA HIS A 235 2.85 -2.41 15.06
C HIS A 235 1.50 -1.72 14.82
N GLY A 236 0.97 -1.94 13.60
CA GLY A 236 -0.31 -1.38 13.20
C GLY A 236 -0.57 -1.52 11.69
N PHE A 237 -1.45 -0.69 11.19
CA PHE A 237 -1.87 -0.62 9.80
C PHE A 237 -2.36 0.79 9.45
N LEU A 238 -2.62 1.06 8.18
CA LEU A 238 -3.17 2.32 7.70
C LEU A 238 -4.66 2.16 7.34
N ASP A 239 -5.47 3.15 7.70
CA ASP A 239 -6.83 3.36 7.21
C ASP A 239 -6.86 4.61 6.33
N ILE A 240 -7.17 4.42 5.04
CA ILE A 240 -7.13 5.46 4.02
C ILE A 240 -8.51 5.56 3.37
N VAL A 241 -9.13 6.73 3.47
CA VAL A 241 -10.43 7.02 2.85
C VAL A 241 -10.24 8.02 1.72
N VAL A 242 -10.47 7.58 0.50
CA VAL A 242 -10.38 8.40 -0.71
C VAL A 242 -11.77 8.90 -1.10
N ARG A 243 -11.93 10.21 -1.17
CA ARG A 243 -13.14 10.93 -1.63
C ARG A 243 -12.75 11.92 -2.74
N PRO A 244 -13.68 12.43 -3.54
CA PRO A 244 -13.36 13.43 -4.56
C PRO A 244 -12.58 14.63 -4.00
N GLY A 245 -12.99 15.16 -2.85
CA GLY A 245 -12.40 16.38 -2.26
C GLY A 245 -11.27 16.15 -1.26
N ALA A 246 -10.93 14.92 -0.86
CA ALA A 246 -9.85 14.68 0.09
C ALA A 246 -9.45 13.21 0.18
N ILE A 247 -8.15 12.96 0.45
CA ILE A 247 -7.68 11.69 1.01
C ILE A 247 -7.50 11.88 2.52
N ARG A 248 -8.13 11.02 3.33
CA ARG A 248 -7.94 10.98 4.79
C ARG A 248 -7.17 9.73 5.17
N LEU A 249 -6.01 9.91 5.76
CA LEU A 249 -5.13 8.84 6.23
C LEU A 249 -5.11 8.82 7.75
N ARG A 250 -5.17 7.63 8.32
CA ARG A 250 -4.95 7.34 9.75
C ARG A 250 -3.92 6.23 9.89
N ALA A 251 -3.01 6.36 10.83
CA ALA A 251 -2.20 5.25 11.30
C ALA A 251 -2.87 4.67 12.55
N VAL A 252 -3.12 3.37 12.55
CA VAL A 252 -3.90 2.65 13.57
C VAL A 252 -3.02 1.56 14.18
N THR A 253 -2.99 1.46 15.51
CA THR A 253 -2.29 0.37 16.21
C THR A 253 -3.09 -0.93 16.13
N LEU A 254 -2.48 -2.07 16.46
CA LEU A 254 -3.20 -3.36 16.54
C LEU A 254 -4.30 -3.37 17.61
N SER A 255 -4.26 -2.45 18.58
CA SER A 255 -5.34 -2.25 19.57
C SER A 255 -6.44 -1.24 19.14
N GLY A 256 -6.44 -0.82 17.86
CA GLY A 256 -7.45 0.07 17.30
C GLY A 256 -7.27 1.56 17.63
N HIS A 257 -6.16 1.98 18.27
CA HIS A 257 -5.93 3.39 18.56
C HIS A 257 -5.36 4.13 17.35
N VAL A 258 -5.96 5.25 16.98
CA VAL A 258 -5.44 6.15 15.94
C VAL A 258 -4.34 7.03 16.52
N VAL A 259 -3.12 6.82 16.02
CA VAL A 259 -1.91 7.52 16.52
C VAL A 259 -1.46 8.67 15.63
N ASP A 260 -1.88 8.71 14.38
CA ASP A 260 -1.62 9.83 13.46
C ASP A 260 -2.79 10.02 12.50
N ARG A 261 -2.99 11.27 12.08
CA ARG A 261 -4.01 11.68 11.10
C ARG A 261 -3.43 12.66 10.09
N LYS A 262 -3.80 12.48 8.83
CA LYS A 262 -3.47 13.43 7.76
C LYS A 262 -4.66 13.57 6.81
N VAL A 263 -4.95 14.79 6.42
CA VAL A 263 -5.84 15.10 5.28
C VAL A 263 -4.96 15.65 4.16
N ILE A 264 -5.13 15.09 2.95
CA ILE A 264 -4.53 15.59 1.71
C ILE A 264 -5.69 16.20 0.94
N ASN A 265 -5.57 17.47 0.62
CA ASN A 265 -6.52 18.22 -0.20
C ASN A 265 -5.95 18.33 -1.63
N PRO A 266 -6.81 18.53 -2.68
CA PRO A 266 -6.38 18.73 -4.06
C PRO A 266 -5.42 19.89 -4.23
#